data_2d49436bd0a6e1c08b0c746eb3e3eed5
#
_entry.id   2d49436bd0a6e1c08b0c746eb3e3eed5
#
_cell.length_a   1.000
_cell.length_b   1.000
_cell.length_c   1.000
_cell.angle_alpha   90.00
_cell.angle_beta   90.00
_cell.angle_gamma   90.00
#
_symmetry.space_group_name_H-M   'P 1'
#
loop_
_entity.id
_entity.type
_entity.pdbx_description
1 polymer ?
#
loop_
_entity_poly.entity_id
_entity_poly.type
_entity_poly.pdbx_seq_one_letter_code
_entity_poly.pdbx_strand_id
1 'polypeptide(L)'
;MQLNAEYARELRAVFKILEFSIGVSLIVSIIVADHYRITVTGGLLAFFALVGALISLFFFVIHLCGLIYKIRGPVTLIEFITIKFCAILALIAMIIAAAAGGGSSASIASAILFAVNFVFYGIDTFILFSYYRLNGGYVNDPKIKQRPNIPPKVNQTSEAIAAPEYPNDGFEKE
;
A
#
# COMPACT_ATOMS: atom_id res chain seq x y z
N MET A 1 -9.49 -20.85 -9.67
CA MET A 1 -8.92 -19.59 -9.22
C MET A 1 -9.49 -18.50 -10.12
N GLN A 2 -10.34 -17.60 -9.61
CA GLN A 2 -10.93 -16.54 -10.44
C GLN A 2 -10.01 -15.32 -10.34
N LEU A 3 -9.49 -14.89 -11.49
CA LEU A 3 -8.71 -13.67 -11.60
C LEU A 3 -9.60 -12.45 -11.35
N ASN A 4 -9.14 -11.54 -10.50
CA ASN A 4 -9.85 -10.29 -10.25
C ASN A 4 -9.53 -9.27 -11.36
N ALA A 5 -10.27 -9.36 -12.47
CA ALA A 5 -10.08 -8.48 -13.62
C ALA A 5 -10.39 -6.99 -13.30
N GLU A 6 -11.20 -6.72 -12.28
CA GLU A 6 -11.48 -5.35 -11.85
C GLU A 6 -10.23 -4.71 -11.23
N TYR A 7 -9.46 -5.47 -10.43
CA TYR A 7 -8.21 -4.95 -9.85
C TYR A 7 -7.21 -4.54 -10.93
N ALA A 8 -7.10 -5.31 -12.03
CA ALA A 8 -6.17 -4.99 -13.11
C ALA A 8 -6.45 -3.63 -13.78
N ARG A 9 -7.67 -3.09 -13.62
CA ARG A 9 -8.08 -1.77 -14.10
C ARG A 9 -7.96 -0.67 -13.05
N GLU A 10 -7.67 -1.02 -11.82
CA GLU A 10 -7.48 -0.06 -10.74
C GLU A 10 -6.13 0.66 -10.87
N LEU A 11 -6.10 1.91 -10.46
CA LEU A 11 -4.88 2.73 -10.43
C LEU A 11 -3.76 2.05 -9.62
N ARG A 12 -4.10 1.32 -8.57
CA ARG A 12 -3.17 0.58 -7.72
C ARG A 12 -2.40 -0.50 -8.48
N ALA A 13 -3.09 -1.25 -9.37
CA ALA A 13 -2.43 -2.27 -10.19
C ALA A 13 -1.40 -1.63 -11.13
N VAL A 14 -1.73 -0.47 -11.71
CA VAL A 14 -0.82 0.28 -12.57
C VAL A 14 0.44 0.70 -11.80
N PHE A 15 0.29 1.22 -10.56
CA PHE A 15 1.45 1.58 -9.73
C PHE A 15 2.33 0.36 -9.42
N LYS A 16 1.76 -0.78 -9.07
CA LYS A 16 2.54 -2.01 -8.81
C LYS A 16 3.34 -2.49 -10.03
N ILE A 17 2.76 -2.39 -11.23
CA ILE A 17 3.46 -2.72 -12.47
C ILE A 17 4.58 -1.72 -12.75
N LEU A 18 4.35 -0.43 -12.53
CA LEU A 18 5.36 0.61 -12.72
C LEU A 18 6.51 0.45 -11.73
N GLU A 19 6.24 0.23 -10.44
CA GLU A 19 7.25 -0.03 -9.42
C GLU A 19 8.13 -1.25 -9.78
N PHE A 20 7.49 -2.35 -10.21
CA PHE A 20 8.20 -3.54 -10.67
C PHE A 20 9.07 -3.23 -11.89
N SER A 21 8.54 -2.54 -12.89
CA SER A 21 9.27 -2.19 -14.13
C SER A 21 10.47 -1.28 -13.85
N ILE A 22 10.29 -0.29 -12.95
CA ILE A 22 11.38 0.58 -12.52
C ILE A 22 12.43 -0.22 -11.75
N GLY A 23 12.01 -1.15 -10.89
CA GLY A 23 12.92 -2.04 -10.16
C GLY A 23 13.78 -2.89 -11.10
N VAL A 24 13.20 -3.46 -12.15
CA VAL A 24 13.93 -4.18 -13.20
C VAL A 24 14.90 -3.25 -13.94
N SER A 25 14.46 -2.04 -14.31
CA SER A 25 15.30 -1.05 -14.98
C SER A 25 16.47 -0.61 -14.10
N LEU A 26 16.27 -0.49 -12.79
CA LEU A 26 17.33 -0.22 -11.81
C LEU A 26 18.37 -1.32 -11.79
N ILE A 27 17.97 -2.59 -11.75
CA ILE A 27 18.90 -3.72 -11.77
C ILE A 27 19.76 -3.68 -13.04
N VAL A 28 19.13 -3.46 -14.21
CA VAL A 28 19.85 -3.34 -15.47
C VAL A 28 20.84 -2.16 -15.44
N SER A 29 20.39 -0.99 -14.97
CA SER A 29 21.22 0.22 -14.87
C SER A 29 22.46 0.01 -13.97
N ILE A 30 22.28 -0.68 -12.85
CA ILE A 30 23.38 -0.99 -11.91
C ILE A 30 24.37 -1.98 -12.53
N ILE A 31 23.90 -3.00 -13.27
CA ILE A 31 24.76 -3.98 -13.95
C ILE A 31 25.58 -3.31 -15.07
N VAL A 32 24.98 -2.38 -15.80
CA VAL A 32 25.64 -1.66 -16.91
C VAL A 32 26.61 -0.59 -16.39
N ALA A 33 26.42 -0.09 -15.18
CA ALA A 33 27.31 0.89 -14.57
C ALA A 33 28.61 0.19 -14.12
N ASP A 34 29.70 0.34 -14.86
CA ASP A 34 31.00 -0.26 -14.56
C ASP A 34 31.48 0.04 -13.14
N HIS A 35 31.18 1.22 -12.62
CA HIS A 35 31.52 1.65 -11.27
C HIS A 35 30.86 0.76 -10.17
N TYR A 36 29.67 0.23 -10.43
CA TYR A 36 28.93 -0.60 -9.46
C TYR A 36 29.18 -2.11 -9.61
N ARG A 37 29.69 -2.52 -10.77
CA ARG A 37 29.74 -3.94 -11.18
C ARG A 37 30.48 -4.84 -10.21
N ILE A 38 31.52 -4.34 -9.52
CA ILE A 38 32.41 -5.12 -8.65
C ILE A 38 32.45 -4.53 -7.22
N THR A 39 31.60 -3.56 -6.92
CA THR A 39 31.63 -2.89 -5.62
C THR A 39 30.55 -3.43 -4.67
N VAL A 40 30.83 -3.41 -3.37
CA VAL A 40 29.85 -3.73 -2.33
C VAL A 40 28.64 -2.80 -2.44
N THR A 41 28.88 -1.53 -2.79
CA THR A 41 27.83 -0.53 -3.01
C THR A 41 26.87 -0.94 -4.12
N GLY A 42 27.42 -1.41 -5.27
CA GLY A 42 26.59 -1.91 -6.37
C GLY A 42 25.75 -3.12 -5.98
N GLY A 43 26.35 -4.07 -5.23
CA GLY A 43 25.61 -5.21 -4.68
C GLY A 43 24.48 -4.80 -3.75
N LEU A 44 24.70 -3.81 -2.89
CA LEU A 44 23.69 -3.27 -1.98
C LEU A 44 22.56 -2.57 -2.74
N LEU A 45 22.88 -1.75 -3.73
CA LEU A 45 21.90 -1.08 -4.58
C LEU A 45 21.04 -2.08 -5.37
N ALA A 46 21.70 -3.10 -5.96
CA ALA A 46 20.99 -4.18 -6.66
C ALA A 46 20.07 -4.97 -5.72
N PHE A 47 20.50 -5.23 -4.50
CA PHE A 47 19.68 -5.88 -3.49
C PHE A 47 18.44 -5.05 -3.15
N PHE A 48 18.57 -3.74 -2.93
CA PHE A 48 17.42 -2.87 -2.65
C PHE A 48 16.43 -2.82 -3.84
N ALA A 49 16.95 -2.72 -5.06
CA ALA A 49 16.14 -2.75 -6.27
C ALA A 49 15.38 -4.08 -6.42
N LEU A 50 16.06 -5.20 -6.19
CA LEU A 50 15.47 -6.54 -6.28
C LEU A 50 14.38 -6.75 -5.22
N VAL A 51 14.67 -6.41 -3.97
CA VAL A 51 13.68 -6.53 -2.87
C VAL A 51 12.45 -5.69 -3.16
N GLY A 52 12.61 -4.44 -3.59
CA GLY A 52 11.48 -3.58 -3.94
C GLY A 52 10.66 -4.15 -5.10
N ALA A 53 11.31 -4.60 -6.18
CA ALA A 53 10.63 -5.20 -7.32
C ALA A 53 9.85 -6.47 -6.95
N LEU A 54 10.45 -7.37 -6.16
CA LEU A 54 9.79 -8.61 -5.71
C LEU A 54 8.59 -8.33 -4.80
N ILE A 55 8.69 -7.35 -3.92
CA ILE A 55 7.58 -6.94 -3.04
C ILE A 55 6.41 -6.39 -3.86
N SER A 56 6.68 -5.51 -4.83
CA SER A 56 5.65 -4.94 -5.71
C SER A 56 4.97 -6.02 -6.55
N LEU A 57 5.75 -6.95 -7.11
CA LEU A 57 5.22 -8.09 -7.85
C LEU A 57 4.38 -9.01 -6.94
N PHE A 58 4.83 -9.28 -5.73
CA PHE A 58 4.13 -10.14 -4.77
C PHE A 58 2.76 -9.58 -4.42
N PHE A 59 2.66 -8.29 -4.06
CA PHE A 59 1.38 -7.67 -3.78
C PHE A 59 0.49 -7.56 -5.02
N PHE A 60 1.06 -7.29 -6.19
CA PHE A 60 0.32 -7.33 -7.45
C PHE A 60 -0.35 -8.69 -7.67
N VAL A 61 0.39 -9.79 -7.52
CA VAL A 61 -0.11 -11.16 -7.70
C VAL A 61 -1.18 -11.51 -6.65
N ILE A 62 -0.97 -11.15 -5.37
CA ILE A 62 -1.95 -11.39 -4.30
C ILE A 62 -3.29 -10.70 -4.61
N HIS A 63 -3.26 -9.46 -5.06
CA HIS A 63 -4.46 -8.71 -5.44
C HIS A 63 -5.11 -9.31 -6.70
N LEU A 64 -4.31 -9.62 -7.72
CA LEU A 64 -4.79 -10.18 -8.98
C LEU A 64 -5.47 -11.54 -8.78
N CYS A 65 -4.90 -12.38 -7.92
CA CYS A 65 -5.46 -13.70 -7.57
C CYS A 65 -6.64 -13.62 -6.59
N GLY A 66 -6.97 -12.44 -6.09
CA GLY A 66 -8.03 -12.26 -5.08
C GLY A 66 -7.73 -12.94 -3.74
N LEU A 67 -6.47 -13.29 -3.49
CA LEU A 67 -6.03 -13.93 -2.24
C LEU A 67 -6.23 -13.01 -1.05
N ILE A 68 -6.17 -11.70 -1.26
CA ILE A 68 -6.37 -10.70 -0.21
C ILE A 68 -7.75 -10.82 0.47
N TYR A 69 -8.77 -11.30 -0.24
CA TYR A 69 -10.12 -11.52 0.29
C TYR A 69 -10.27 -12.83 1.06
N LYS A 70 -9.32 -13.76 0.89
CA LYS A 70 -9.32 -15.07 1.57
C LYS A 70 -8.52 -15.07 2.86
N ILE A 71 -7.52 -14.19 2.96
CA ILE A 71 -6.65 -14.09 4.13
C ILE A 71 -7.39 -13.29 5.20
N ARG A 72 -7.71 -13.96 6.31
CA ARG A 72 -8.28 -13.31 7.50
C ARG A 72 -7.16 -12.59 8.24
N GLY A 73 -7.01 -11.29 8.01
CA GLY A 73 -6.00 -10.49 8.70
C GLY A 73 -5.88 -9.07 8.13
N PRO A 74 -5.10 -8.22 8.78
CA PRO A 74 -4.91 -6.83 8.35
C PRO A 74 -3.91 -6.74 7.17
N VAL A 75 -4.19 -7.46 6.07
CA VAL A 75 -3.27 -7.55 4.91
C VAL A 75 -2.97 -6.17 4.33
N THR A 76 -3.97 -5.29 4.30
CA THR A 76 -3.79 -3.91 3.83
C THR A 76 -2.83 -3.12 4.73
N LEU A 77 -2.84 -3.37 6.04
CA LEU A 77 -1.90 -2.74 6.97
C LEU A 77 -0.47 -3.26 6.74
N ILE A 78 -0.33 -4.58 6.53
CA ILE A 78 0.97 -5.19 6.22
C ILE A 78 1.51 -4.63 4.91
N GLU A 79 0.68 -4.55 3.88
CA GLU A 79 1.05 -3.94 2.61
C GLU A 79 1.49 -2.47 2.80
N PHE A 80 0.72 -1.67 3.52
CA PHE A 80 1.04 -0.28 3.82
C PHE A 80 2.40 -0.12 4.52
N ILE A 81 2.67 -0.92 5.56
CA ILE A 81 3.94 -0.89 6.30
C ILE A 81 5.09 -1.30 5.38
N THR A 82 4.90 -2.36 4.58
CA THR A 82 5.94 -2.89 3.69
C THR A 82 6.26 -1.90 2.57
N ILE A 83 5.27 -1.29 1.93
CA ILE A 83 5.49 -0.30 0.87
C ILE A 83 6.16 0.97 1.43
N LYS A 84 5.77 1.42 2.63
CA LYS A 84 6.44 2.53 3.31
C LYS A 84 7.91 2.21 3.59
N PHE A 85 8.21 0.97 3.99
CA PHE A 85 9.59 0.53 4.19
C PHE A 85 10.37 0.53 2.87
N CYS A 86 9.77 0.06 1.76
CA CYS A 86 10.37 0.14 0.43
C CYS A 86 10.66 1.59 -0.01
N ALA A 87 9.76 2.54 0.32
CA ALA A 87 9.99 3.96 0.05
C ALA A 87 11.24 4.47 0.79
N ILE A 88 11.41 4.11 2.05
CA ILE A 88 12.61 4.50 2.84
C ILE A 88 13.86 3.87 2.24
N LEU A 89 13.83 2.59 1.86
CA LEU A 89 14.96 1.94 1.20
C LEU A 89 15.31 2.59 -0.14
N ALA A 90 14.32 2.98 -0.94
CA ALA A 90 14.54 3.68 -2.21
C ALA A 90 15.17 5.06 -1.99
N LEU A 91 14.79 5.78 -0.93
CA LEU A 91 15.40 7.06 -0.56
C LEU A 91 16.87 6.88 -0.16
N ILE A 92 17.17 5.89 0.68
CA ILE A 92 18.53 5.56 1.09
C ILE A 92 19.37 5.16 -0.12
N ALA A 93 18.84 4.31 -1.00
CA ALA A 93 19.51 3.87 -2.22
C ALA A 93 19.77 5.03 -3.17
N MET A 94 18.84 5.97 -3.30
CA MET A 94 19.03 7.20 -4.09
C MET A 94 20.24 8.02 -3.58
N ILE A 95 20.34 8.21 -2.27
CA ILE A 95 21.45 8.97 -1.66
C ILE A 95 22.77 8.23 -1.87
N ILE A 96 22.81 6.91 -1.66
CA ILE A 96 23.99 6.09 -1.88
C ILE A 96 24.40 6.13 -3.35
N ALA A 97 23.47 5.97 -4.29
CA ALA A 97 23.74 5.99 -5.71
C ALA A 97 24.28 7.36 -6.17
N ALA A 98 23.74 8.45 -5.64
CA ALA A 98 24.20 9.81 -5.94
C ALA A 98 25.59 10.07 -5.36
N ALA A 99 25.88 9.63 -4.13
CA ALA A 99 27.15 9.85 -3.45
C ALA A 99 28.29 8.99 -4.02
N ALA A 100 28.00 7.73 -4.35
CA ALA A 100 28.99 6.74 -4.76
C ALA A 100 29.12 6.60 -6.29
N GLY A 101 28.37 7.36 -7.08
CA GLY A 101 28.22 7.12 -8.51
C GLY A 101 29.39 7.51 -9.40
N GLY A 102 30.42 8.15 -8.87
CA GLY A 102 31.63 8.53 -9.66
C GLY A 102 31.37 9.37 -10.91
N GLY A 103 30.17 9.96 -11.08
CA GLY A 103 29.82 10.82 -12.20
C GLY A 103 29.54 10.12 -13.53
N SER A 104 29.51 8.79 -13.58
CA SER A 104 29.15 8.07 -14.81
C SER A 104 27.67 8.25 -15.15
N SER A 105 27.34 8.31 -16.45
CA SER A 105 25.94 8.48 -16.90
C SER A 105 25.03 7.39 -16.37
N ALA A 106 25.48 6.14 -16.29
CA ALA A 106 24.71 5.02 -15.76
C ALA A 106 24.47 5.14 -14.24
N SER A 107 25.44 5.66 -13.49
CA SER A 107 25.29 5.89 -12.06
C SER A 107 24.29 7.02 -11.78
N ILE A 108 24.35 8.10 -12.57
CA ILE A 108 23.38 9.19 -12.49
C ILE A 108 21.97 8.66 -12.83
N ALA A 109 21.84 7.86 -13.89
CA ALA A 109 20.58 7.24 -14.25
C ALA A 109 20.02 6.35 -13.12
N SER A 110 20.88 5.58 -12.44
CA SER A 110 20.47 4.79 -11.29
C SER A 110 19.93 5.65 -10.15
N ALA A 111 20.60 6.76 -9.83
CA ALA A 111 20.13 7.68 -8.78
C ALA A 111 18.77 8.31 -9.14
N ILE A 112 18.59 8.72 -10.41
CA ILE A 112 17.31 9.25 -10.89
C ILE A 112 16.20 8.18 -10.82
N LEU A 113 16.48 6.96 -11.25
CA LEU A 113 15.50 5.86 -11.19
C LEU A 113 15.11 5.53 -9.74
N PHE A 114 16.04 5.57 -8.78
CA PHE A 114 15.70 5.42 -7.37
C PHE A 114 14.84 6.58 -6.85
N ALA A 115 15.10 7.81 -7.28
CA ALA A 115 14.28 8.97 -6.95
C ALA A 115 12.84 8.81 -7.49
N VAL A 116 12.70 8.39 -8.74
CA VAL A 116 11.41 8.11 -9.36
C VAL A 116 10.70 6.98 -8.59
N ASN A 117 11.39 5.90 -8.27
CA ASN A 117 10.83 4.78 -7.54
C ASN A 117 10.36 5.18 -6.12
N PHE A 118 11.13 6.04 -5.44
CA PHE A 118 10.73 6.63 -4.16
C PHE A 118 9.41 7.41 -4.27
N VAL A 119 9.25 8.21 -5.32
CA VAL A 119 8.00 8.96 -5.56
C VAL A 119 6.83 8.01 -5.79
N PHE A 120 7.01 6.95 -6.59
CA PHE A 120 5.94 5.97 -6.84
C PHE A 120 5.54 5.23 -5.57
N TYR A 121 6.49 4.75 -4.75
CA TYR A 121 6.17 4.17 -3.44
C TYR A 121 5.49 5.17 -2.50
N GLY A 122 5.86 6.44 -2.56
CA GLY A 122 5.22 7.51 -1.79
C GLY A 122 3.76 7.70 -2.17
N ILE A 123 3.46 7.76 -3.47
CA ILE A 123 2.09 7.88 -3.99
C ILE A 123 1.28 6.63 -3.61
N ASP A 124 1.82 5.44 -3.82
CA ASP A 124 1.12 4.19 -3.47
C ASP A 124 0.85 4.10 -1.96
N THR A 125 1.81 4.50 -1.13
CA THR A 125 1.62 4.62 0.32
C THR A 125 0.47 5.58 0.67
N PHE A 126 0.38 6.73 -0.01
CA PHE A 126 -0.69 7.69 0.21
C PHE A 126 -2.05 7.14 -0.22
N ILE A 127 -2.12 6.45 -1.35
CA ILE A 127 -3.34 5.78 -1.81
C ILE A 127 -3.78 4.72 -0.79
N LEU A 128 -2.87 3.87 -0.33
CA LEU A 128 -3.14 2.84 0.68
C LEU A 128 -3.62 3.45 2.00
N PHE A 129 -3.00 4.55 2.44
CA PHE A 129 -3.42 5.26 3.64
C PHE A 129 -4.84 5.82 3.50
N SER A 130 -5.16 6.42 2.35
CA SER A 130 -6.49 6.94 2.07
C SER A 130 -7.54 5.82 2.07
N TYR A 131 -7.24 4.67 1.47
CA TYR A 131 -8.10 3.48 1.52
C TYR A 131 -8.29 2.95 2.95
N TYR A 132 -7.21 2.88 3.71
CA TYR A 132 -7.25 2.45 5.10
C TYR A 132 -8.15 3.34 5.94
N ARG A 133 -8.02 4.66 5.79
CA ARG A 133 -8.82 5.65 6.52
C ARG A 133 -10.31 5.60 6.14
N LEU A 134 -10.62 5.45 4.85
CA LEU A 134 -12.00 5.45 4.35
C LEU A 134 -12.76 4.15 4.66
N ASN A 135 -12.08 3.02 4.66
CA ASN A 135 -12.70 1.70 4.75
C ASN A 135 -12.48 1.01 6.11
N GLY A 136 -12.00 1.73 7.13
CA GLY A 136 -11.75 1.16 8.45
C GLY A 136 -10.73 0.02 8.46
N GLY A 137 -9.78 0.03 7.52
CA GLY A 137 -8.70 -0.95 7.44
C GLY A 137 -8.99 -2.23 6.67
N TYR A 138 -10.19 -2.39 6.15
CA TYR A 138 -10.56 -3.56 5.36
C TYR A 138 -10.56 -3.22 3.86
N VAL A 139 -10.03 -4.15 3.06
CA VAL A 139 -10.18 -4.08 1.60
C VAL A 139 -11.66 -4.26 1.28
N ASN A 140 -12.21 -3.41 0.41
CA ASN A 140 -13.56 -3.58 -0.09
C ASN A 140 -13.69 -4.94 -0.77
N ASP A 141 -14.38 -5.88 -0.12
CA ASP A 141 -14.83 -7.11 -0.78
C ASP A 141 -15.83 -6.70 -1.89
N PRO A 142 -15.57 -7.03 -3.18
CA PRO A 142 -16.47 -6.73 -4.27
C PRO A 142 -17.89 -7.30 -4.03
N LYS A 143 -18.02 -8.34 -3.22
CA LYS A 143 -19.31 -8.88 -2.79
C LYS A 143 -20.05 -7.98 -1.80
N ILE A 144 -19.34 -7.10 -1.08
CA ILE A 144 -19.95 -6.14 -0.14
C ILE A 144 -20.54 -4.94 -0.89
N LYS A 145 -19.95 -4.56 -2.03
CA LYS A 145 -20.50 -3.50 -2.91
C LYS A 145 -21.91 -3.85 -3.44
N GLN A 146 -22.28 -5.12 -3.46
CA GLN A 146 -23.61 -5.58 -3.90
C GLN A 146 -24.65 -5.61 -2.77
N ARG A 147 -24.29 -5.37 -1.52
CA ARG A 147 -25.27 -5.19 -0.46
C ARG A 147 -25.84 -3.79 -0.59
N PRO A 148 -27.16 -3.64 -0.86
CA PRO A 148 -27.79 -2.31 -0.84
C PRO A 148 -27.48 -1.69 0.51
N ASN A 149 -27.18 -0.38 0.52
CA ASN A 149 -26.88 0.44 1.68
C ASN A 149 -27.74 0.05 2.89
N ILE A 150 -27.28 -0.92 3.66
CA ILE A 150 -27.81 -1.14 4.99
C ILE A 150 -27.10 -0.06 5.80
N PRO A 151 -27.83 0.96 6.28
CA PRO A 151 -27.22 1.93 7.16
C PRO A 151 -26.55 1.18 8.30
N PRO A 152 -25.38 1.62 8.77
CA PRO A 152 -24.72 0.98 9.90
C PRO A 152 -25.81 0.80 10.97
N LYS A 153 -26.05 -0.43 11.40
CA LYS A 153 -26.84 -0.67 12.59
C LYS A 153 -26.10 0.09 13.67
N VAL A 154 -26.56 1.30 13.92
CA VAL A 154 -26.29 1.96 15.19
C VAL A 154 -26.72 0.92 16.20
N ASN A 155 -25.76 0.34 16.91
CA ASN A 155 -26.07 -0.45 18.08
C ASN A 155 -26.82 0.51 19.02
N GLN A 156 -28.13 0.53 18.86
CA GLN A 156 -29.04 1.00 19.89
C GLN A 156 -29.02 -0.02 21.03
N THR A 157 -27.85 -0.20 21.62
CA THR A 157 -27.74 -0.55 23.01
C THR A 157 -27.76 0.75 23.80
N SER A 158 -28.71 1.59 23.48
CA SER A 158 -29.32 2.43 24.47
C SER A 158 -30.36 1.55 25.11
N GLU A 159 -29.98 0.90 26.20
CA GLU A 159 -30.93 0.59 27.24
C GLU A 159 -31.83 1.81 27.35
N ALA A 160 -33.07 1.65 26.94
CA ALA A 160 -34.12 2.56 27.33
C ALA A 160 -34.11 2.47 28.87
N ILE A 161 -33.39 3.39 29.48
CA ILE A 161 -33.62 3.73 30.88
C ILE A 161 -35.06 4.18 30.87
N ALA A 162 -35.93 3.27 31.25
CA ALA A 162 -37.32 3.57 31.49
C ALA A 162 -37.34 4.76 32.45
N ALA A 163 -37.77 5.91 31.96
CA ALA A 163 -38.02 7.04 32.83
C ALA A 163 -38.93 6.56 33.97
N PRO A 164 -38.57 6.85 35.22
CA PRO A 164 -39.43 6.45 36.32
C PRO A 164 -40.80 7.09 36.10
N GLU A 165 -41.81 6.21 36.01
CA GLU A 165 -43.20 6.57 35.94
C GLU A 165 -43.55 7.26 37.25
N TYR A 166 -43.61 8.59 37.26
CA TYR A 166 -44.10 9.34 38.43
C TYR A 166 -45.60 9.04 38.57
N PRO A 167 -46.08 8.57 39.74
CA PRO A 167 -47.49 8.43 39.99
C PRO A 167 -48.13 9.82 39.86
N ASN A 168 -49.11 9.88 39.00
CA ASN A 168 -49.92 11.07 38.79
C ASN A 168 -50.94 11.17 39.96
N ASP A 169 -50.47 11.72 41.07
CA ASP A 169 -51.34 12.02 42.21
C ASP A 169 -52.27 13.14 41.79
N GLY A 170 -53.53 12.71 41.52
CA GLY A 170 -54.61 13.60 41.14
C GLY A 170 -54.83 14.67 42.19
N PHE A 171 -54.62 15.92 41.78
CA PHE A 171 -55.16 17.06 42.51
C PHE A 171 -56.67 17.15 42.15
N GLU A 172 -57.50 16.58 42.97
CA GLU A 172 -58.91 16.96 43.01
C GLU A 172 -59.00 18.41 43.46
N LYS A 173 -59.58 19.24 42.66
CA LYS A 173 -59.97 20.61 43.01
C LYS A 173 -61.34 20.54 43.66
N GLU A 174 -61.42 20.91 44.95
CA GLU A 174 -62.66 21.44 45.53
C GLU A 174 -62.86 22.89 45.10
#